data_08d744cf5efa4ca7b8dca8e3b9355c65
#
_entry.id   08d744cf5efa4ca7b8dca8e3b9355c65
#
_cell.length_a   1.000
_cell.length_b   1.000
_cell.length_c   1.000
_cell.angle_alpha   90.00
_cell.angle_beta   90.00
_cell.angle_gamma   90.00
#
_symmetry.space_group_name_H-M   'P 1'
#
loop_
_entity.id
_entity.type
_entity.pdbx_description
1 polymer ?
#
loop_
_entity_poly.entity_id
_entity_poly.type
_entity_poly.pdbx_seq_one_letter_code
_entity_poly.pdbx_strand_id
1 'polypeptide(L)'
;MVAAQAPDRFLQGELGCGAPLDDVELHLDRDAVLRVRTQRLALARWRDGRLDPLADAEGWWCTGDAAALVPTEDRALCVQIRGRIDGAIHSGGETVFPEQLSQRLLYQAQEQALPLEAVLFLPIASEEWGQRLVALVRCRNGWIETEGWAAVQASLRRMTSAWLSAEQPMQWLECAVLEPTLEGKWERVRWQSWLESQELGLLR
;
A
#
# COMPACT_ATOMS: atom_id res chain seq x y z
N MET A 1 0.45 20.38 0.74
CA MET A 1 -0.61 19.79 1.58
C MET A 1 -1.93 19.98 0.85
N VAL A 2 -2.73 18.94 0.75
CA VAL A 2 -3.98 18.90 -0.04
C VAL A 2 -5.19 18.76 0.88
N ALA A 3 -5.06 17.96 1.92
CA ALA A 3 -6.07 17.72 2.94
C ALA A 3 -5.43 17.72 4.32
N ALA A 4 -6.20 17.95 5.35
CA ALA A 4 -5.74 17.93 6.72
C ALA A 4 -6.80 17.29 7.64
N GLN A 5 -6.35 16.46 8.55
CA GLN A 5 -7.18 15.89 9.61
C GLN A 5 -7.07 16.76 10.87
N ALA A 6 -8.19 16.98 11.52
CA ALA A 6 -8.21 17.68 12.81
C ALA A 6 -7.44 16.85 13.86
N PRO A 7 -6.67 17.51 14.77
CA PRO A 7 -5.82 16.80 15.72
C PRO A 7 -6.57 15.83 16.64
N ASP A 8 -7.77 16.17 17.07
CA ASP A 8 -8.65 15.33 17.90
C ASP A 8 -9.08 14.07 17.17
N ARG A 9 -9.46 14.16 15.89
CA ARG A 9 -9.83 13.01 15.04
C ARG A 9 -8.63 12.10 14.78
N PHE A 10 -7.45 12.68 14.53
CA PHE A 10 -6.21 11.92 14.38
C PHE A 10 -5.89 11.12 15.65
N LEU A 11 -6.03 11.76 16.83
CA LEU A 11 -5.79 11.10 18.13
C LEU A 11 -6.82 10.02 18.46
N GLN A 12 -8.04 10.10 17.90
CA GLN A 12 -9.08 9.09 18.01
C GLN A 12 -8.88 7.91 17.02
N GLY A 13 -7.85 7.97 16.17
CA GLY A 13 -7.53 6.91 15.22
C GLY A 13 -8.45 6.88 13.99
N GLU A 14 -9.14 8.00 13.68
CA GLU A 14 -9.93 8.07 12.45
C GLU A 14 -9.02 7.89 11.23
N LEU A 15 -9.46 7.05 10.30
CA LEU A 15 -8.70 6.74 9.09
C LEU A 15 -8.88 7.85 8.05
N GLY A 16 -7.78 8.16 7.32
CA GLY A 16 -7.79 9.07 6.18
C GLY A 16 -6.88 10.28 6.36
N CYS A 17 -6.89 11.14 5.34
CA CYS A 17 -6.06 12.35 5.30
C CYS A 17 -6.83 13.60 5.77
N GLY A 18 -8.06 13.44 6.23
CA GLY A 18 -8.94 14.55 6.61
C GLY A 18 -9.66 15.21 5.43
N ALA A 19 -10.26 16.36 5.70
CA ALA A 19 -10.97 17.14 4.71
C ALA A 19 -10.03 17.88 3.76
N PRO A 20 -10.41 18.12 2.49
CA PRO A 20 -9.66 19.01 1.62
C PRO A 20 -9.58 20.41 2.23
N LEU A 21 -8.50 21.12 1.97
CA LEU A 21 -8.38 22.52 2.34
C LEU A 21 -9.31 23.39 1.47
N ASP A 22 -9.71 24.56 1.97
CA ASP A 22 -10.74 25.41 1.34
C ASP A 22 -10.46 25.81 -0.12
N ASP A 23 -9.18 25.91 -0.48
CA ASP A 23 -8.72 26.25 -1.83
C ASP A 23 -8.39 25.02 -2.69
N VAL A 24 -8.76 23.83 -2.26
CA VAL A 24 -8.45 22.55 -2.94
C VAL A 24 -9.74 21.89 -3.43
N GLU A 25 -9.84 21.72 -4.73
CA GLU A 25 -10.87 20.90 -5.33
C GLU A 25 -10.33 19.49 -5.58
N LEU A 26 -11.15 18.50 -5.25
CA LEU A 26 -10.83 17.08 -5.43
C LEU A 26 -11.86 16.43 -6.33
N HIS A 27 -11.37 15.58 -7.20
CA HIS A 27 -12.19 14.76 -8.09
C HIS A 27 -11.60 13.35 -8.17
N LEU A 28 -12.46 12.33 -8.20
CA LEU A 28 -12.07 10.97 -8.54
C LEU A 28 -12.49 10.69 -9.97
N ASP A 29 -11.55 10.25 -10.79
CA ASP A 29 -11.89 9.81 -12.14
C ASP A 29 -12.59 8.43 -12.14
N ARG A 30 -12.82 7.85 -13.33
CA ARG A 30 -13.53 6.57 -13.48
C ARG A 30 -12.81 5.39 -12.84
N ASP A 31 -11.49 5.50 -12.70
CA ASP A 31 -10.62 4.48 -12.12
C ASP A 31 -10.31 4.78 -10.64
N ALA A 32 -11.07 5.70 -10.02
CA ALA A 32 -10.90 6.18 -8.66
C ALA A 32 -9.52 6.82 -8.40
N VAL A 33 -8.87 7.34 -9.44
CA VAL A 33 -7.61 8.09 -9.31
C VAL A 33 -7.91 9.51 -8.85
N LEU A 34 -7.19 9.94 -7.82
CA LEU A 34 -7.34 11.28 -7.25
C LEU A 34 -6.77 12.34 -8.19
N ARG A 35 -7.62 13.30 -8.53
CA ARG A 35 -7.26 14.52 -9.24
C ARG A 35 -7.42 15.72 -8.32
N VAL A 36 -6.47 16.64 -8.39
CA VAL A 36 -6.39 17.81 -7.53
C VAL A 36 -6.33 19.07 -8.37
N ARG A 37 -7.12 20.07 -8.00
CA ARG A 37 -7.06 21.42 -8.57
C ARG A 37 -6.90 22.44 -7.46
N THR A 38 -5.87 23.27 -7.54
CA THR A 38 -5.60 24.40 -6.61
C THR A 38 -4.58 25.33 -7.25
N GLN A 39 -4.63 26.61 -6.89
CA GLN A 39 -3.66 27.60 -7.35
C GLN A 39 -2.24 27.37 -6.78
N ARG A 40 -2.10 26.50 -5.79
CA ARG A 40 -0.81 26.15 -5.16
C ARG A 40 -0.03 25.04 -5.86
N LEU A 41 -0.56 24.49 -6.97
CA LEU A 41 0.18 23.51 -7.76
C LEU A 41 1.42 24.14 -8.38
N ALA A 42 2.50 23.34 -8.47
CA ALA A 42 3.64 23.70 -9.29
C ALA A 42 3.20 23.82 -10.76
N LEU A 43 3.78 24.76 -11.48
CA LEU A 43 3.45 25.01 -12.89
C LEU A 43 3.87 23.81 -13.77
N ALA A 44 5.05 23.23 -13.46
CA ALA A 44 5.61 22.14 -14.23
C ALA A 44 6.54 21.27 -13.38
N ARG A 45 6.84 20.10 -13.92
CA ARG A 45 7.85 19.18 -13.39
C ARG A 45 9.05 19.17 -14.34
N TRP A 46 10.24 19.27 -13.78
CA TRP A 46 11.46 19.05 -14.54
C TRP A 46 11.72 17.54 -14.66
N ARG A 47 11.77 17.04 -15.90
CA ARG A 47 12.11 15.64 -16.21
C ARG A 47 12.93 15.57 -17.48
N ASP A 48 14.04 14.86 -17.46
CA ASP A 48 14.90 14.56 -18.62
C ASP A 48 15.25 15.80 -19.45
N GLY A 49 15.56 16.92 -18.78
CA GLY A 49 15.93 18.17 -19.45
C GLY A 49 14.74 18.99 -19.99
N ARG A 50 13.50 18.63 -19.65
CA ARG A 50 12.28 19.30 -20.11
C ARG A 50 11.39 19.72 -18.95
N LEU A 51 10.59 20.75 -19.19
CA LEU A 51 9.50 21.16 -18.30
C LEU A 51 8.18 20.55 -18.81
N ASP A 52 7.66 19.61 -18.06
CA ASP A 52 6.34 19.02 -18.33
C ASP A 52 5.30 19.72 -17.46
N PRO A 53 4.22 20.30 -18.02
CA PRO A 53 3.14 20.86 -17.22
C PRO A 53 2.65 19.86 -16.18
N LEU A 54 2.40 20.32 -14.95
CA LEU A 54 1.94 19.42 -13.89
C LEU A 54 0.43 19.16 -14.02
N ALA A 55 -0.34 20.19 -14.36
CA ALA A 55 -1.80 20.11 -14.55
C ALA A 55 -2.17 20.08 -16.03
N ASP A 56 -3.35 19.54 -16.32
CA ASP A 56 -3.98 19.60 -17.65
C ASP A 56 -4.51 21.01 -18.00
N ALA A 57 -5.16 21.14 -19.16
CA ALA A 57 -5.71 22.40 -19.65
C ALA A 57 -6.80 22.98 -18.74
N GLU A 58 -7.51 22.13 -18.00
CA GLU A 58 -8.55 22.51 -17.04
C GLU A 58 -8.00 22.78 -15.63
N GLY A 59 -6.67 22.66 -15.43
CA GLY A 59 -5.98 22.90 -14.18
C GLY A 59 -5.99 21.72 -13.21
N TRP A 60 -6.33 20.50 -13.66
CA TRP A 60 -6.32 19.30 -12.85
C TRP A 60 -4.98 18.56 -12.90
N TRP A 61 -4.44 18.28 -11.75
CA TRP A 61 -3.29 17.39 -11.60
C TRP A 61 -3.75 15.97 -11.26
N CYS A 62 -3.36 14.99 -12.08
CA CYS A 62 -3.52 13.58 -11.78
C CYS A 62 -2.40 13.13 -10.84
N THR A 63 -2.74 12.77 -9.59
CA THR A 63 -1.76 12.41 -8.56
C THR A 63 -1.13 11.04 -8.80
N GLY A 64 -1.85 10.15 -9.47
CA GLY A 64 -1.52 8.72 -9.60
C GLY A 64 -1.84 7.92 -8.34
N ASP A 65 -2.54 8.50 -7.38
CA ASP A 65 -3.01 7.81 -6.17
C ASP A 65 -4.48 7.40 -6.36
N ALA A 66 -4.79 6.14 -6.08
CA ALA A 66 -6.17 5.71 -5.90
C ALA A 66 -6.68 6.19 -4.55
N ALA A 67 -7.90 6.72 -4.53
CA ALA A 67 -8.50 7.27 -3.33
C ALA A 67 -10.00 6.97 -3.23
N ALA A 68 -10.55 7.22 -2.04
CA ALA A 68 -11.98 7.32 -1.79
C ALA A 68 -12.28 8.67 -1.12
N LEU A 69 -13.43 9.24 -1.43
CA LEU A 69 -13.99 10.38 -0.71
C LEU A 69 -15.12 9.85 0.17
N VAL A 70 -14.90 9.81 1.47
CA VAL A 70 -15.81 9.21 2.45
C VAL A 70 -16.48 10.32 3.25
N PRO A 71 -17.82 10.34 3.33
CA PRO A 71 -18.53 11.28 4.19
C PRO A 71 -18.16 11.04 5.67
N THR A 72 -17.86 12.11 6.38
CA THR A 72 -17.71 12.10 7.83
C THR A 72 -19.07 12.31 8.51
N GLU A 73 -19.15 12.13 9.82
CA GLU A 73 -20.36 12.39 10.60
C GLU A 73 -20.91 13.82 10.40
N ASP A 74 -20.01 14.79 10.24
CA ASP A 74 -20.34 16.20 9.97
C ASP A 74 -20.71 16.48 8.50
N ARG A 75 -20.85 15.44 7.68
CA ARG A 75 -21.07 15.53 6.24
C ARG A 75 -19.92 16.17 5.44
N ALA A 76 -18.79 16.41 6.06
CA ALA A 76 -17.57 16.76 5.36
C ALA A 76 -17.02 15.54 4.62
N LEU A 77 -16.27 15.75 3.54
CA LEU A 77 -15.59 14.66 2.82
C LEU A 77 -14.21 14.43 3.44
N CYS A 78 -13.90 13.21 3.78
CA CYS A 78 -12.56 12.78 4.16
C CYS A 78 -11.90 12.06 2.99
N VAL A 79 -10.66 12.42 2.69
CA VAL A 79 -9.84 11.77 1.66
C VAL A 79 -9.18 10.53 2.25
N GLN A 80 -9.42 9.38 1.67
CA GLN A 80 -8.73 8.13 2.02
C GLN A 80 -7.89 7.67 0.83
N ILE A 81 -6.59 7.71 0.96
CA ILE A 81 -5.67 7.18 -0.06
C ILE A 81 -5.63 5.66 0.07
N ARG A 82 -5.85 4.97 -1.04
CA ARG A 82 -5.77 3.50 -1.13
C ARG A 82 -4.38 3.01 -1.49
N GLY A 83 -3.66 3.77 -2.28
CA GLY A 83 -2.29 3.47 -2.72
C GLY A 83 -1.99 4.06 -4.08
N ARG A 84 -0.79 3.80 -4.57
CA ARG A 84 -0.37 4.21 -5.91
C ARG A 84 -0.95 3.27 -6.96
N ILE A 85 -1.46 3.83 -8.06
CA ILE A 85 -1.96 3.04 -9.20
C ILE A 85 -0.81 2.22 -9.83
N ASP A 86 0.38 2.82 -9.95
CA ASP A 86 1.56 2.16 -10.51
C ASP A 86 2.14 1.05 -9.60
N GLY A 87 1.70 0.97 -8.34
CA GLY A 87 2.03 -0.08 -7.39
C GLY A 87 0.91 -1.08 -7.15
N ALA A 88 -0.25 -0.89 -7.78
CA ALA A 88 -1.39 -1.80 -7.62
C ALA A 88 -1.13 -3.16 -8.29
N ILE A 89 -1.71 -4.20 -7.72
CA ILE A 89 -1.63 -5.58 -8.22
C ILE A 89 -3.02 -5.99 -8.70
N HIS A 90 -3.11 -6.49 -9.93
CA HIS A 90 -4.36 -6.95 -10.51
C HIS A 90 -4.50 -8.47 -10.37
N SER A 91 -5.36 -8.91 -9.48
CA SER A 91 -5.54 -10.32 -9.12
C SER A 91 -7.01 -10.73 -9.25
N GLY A 92 -7.30 -11.65 -10.15
CA GLY A 92 -8.65 -12.19 -10.33
C GLY A 92 -9.74 -11.18 -10.65
N GLY A 93 -9.39 -10.05 -11.32
CA GLY A 93 -10.30 -8.94 -11.61
C GLY A 93 -10.37 -7.87 -10.51
N GLU A 94 -9.74 -8.09 -9.37
CA GLU A 94 -9.65 -7.12 -8.27
C GLU A 94 -8.37 -6.30 -8.35
N THR A 95 -8.44 -5.03 -7.94
CA THR A 95 -7.27 -4.16 -7.78
C THR A 95 -6.86 -4.13 -6.32
N VAL A 96 -5.68 -4.66 -6.03
CA VAL A 96 -5.14 -4.80 -4.69
C VAL A 96 -4.02 -3.79 -4.48
N PHE A 97 -4.05 -3.10 -3.33
CA PHE A 97 -3.04 -2.12 -2.93
C PHE A 97 -2.14 -2.70 -1.83
N PRO A 98 -0.91 -3.12 -2.17
CA PRO A 98 -0.02 -3.82 -1.24
C PRO A 98 0.30 -3.04 0.03
N GLU A 99 0.39 -1.70 -0.06
CA GLU A 99 0.66 -0.83 1.09
C GLU A 99 -0.47 -0.89 2.13
N GLN A 100 -1.73 -0.91 1.68
CA GLN A 100 -2.88 -1.06 2.59
C GLN A 100 -2.87 -2.41 3.28
N LEU A 101 -2.57 -3.48 2.53
CA LEU A 101 -2.49 -4.82 3.10
C LEU A 101 -1.37 -4.91 4.13
N SER A 102 -0.22 -4.29 3.86
CA SER A 102 0.91 -4.24 4.80
C SER A 102 0.53 -3.54 6.10
N GLN A 103 -0.09 -2.38 6.01
CA GLN A 103 -0.56 -1.63 7.18
C GLN A 103 -1.60 -2.41 7.97
N ARG A 104 -2.59 -2.98 7.29
CA ARG A 104 -3.64 -3.80 7.89
C ARG A 104 -3.07 -5.00 8.63
N LEU A 105 -2.12 -5.72 8.03
CA LEU A 105 -1.50 -6.89 8.63
C LEU A 105 -0.64 -6.52 9.84
N LEU A 106 0.17 -5.46 9.74
CA LEU A 106 0.99 -4.99 10.86
C LEU A 106 0.13 -4.56 12.05
N TYR A 107 -0.99 -3.87 11.79
CA TYR A 107 -1.94 -3.50 12.84
C TYR A 107 -2.55 -4.75 13.50
N GLN A 108 -3.05 -5.71 12.72
CA GLN A 108 -3.62 -6.96 13.22
C GLN A 108 -2.59 -7.79 14.00
N ALA A 109 -1.33 -7.80 13.55
CA ALA A 109 -0.23 -8.48 14.25
C ALA A 109 0.04 -7.85 15.61
N GLN A 110 0.02 -6.52 15.71
CA GLN A 110 0.18 -5.81 16.97
C GLN A 110 -0.94 -6.14 17.95
N GLU A 111 -2.21 -6.14 17.50
CA GLU A 111 -3.36 -6.51 18.32
C GLU A 111 -3.29 -7.95 18.86
N GLN A 112 -2.68 -8.86 18.12
CA GLN A 112 -2.54 -10.26 18.48
C GLN A 112 -1.17 -10.59 19.12
N ALA A 113 -0.37 -9.57 19.45
CA ALA A 113 0.97 -9.70 20.00
C ALA A 113 1.92 -10.58 19.16
N LEU A 114 1.66 -10.72 17.84
CA LEU A 114 2.59 -11.34 16.90
C LEU A 114 3.71 -10.34 16.60
N PRO A 115 4.99 -10.67 16.85
CA PRO A 115 6.11 -9.73 16.71
C PRO A 115 6.56 -9.56 15.25
N LEU A 116 5.62 -9.15 14.39
CA LEU A 116 5.84 -8.82 13.01
C LEU A 116 6.43 -7.41 12.90
N GLU A 117 7.62 -7.28 12.33
CA GLU A 117 8.31 -5.99 12.19
C GLU A 117 8.17 -5.39 10.81
N ALA A 118 8.14 -6.24 9.77
CA ALA A 118 8.00 -5.78 8.40
C ALA A 118 7.24 -6.80 7.57
N VAL A 119 6.47 -6.31 6.61
CA VAL A 119 5.82 -7.10 5.58
C VAL A 119 5.80 -6.35 4.27
N LEU A 120 6.08 -7.06 3.19
CA LEU A 120 6.02 -6.55 1.83
C LEU A 120 5.28 -7.54 0.95
N PHE A 121 4.20 -7.09 0.31
CA PHE A 121 3.49 -7.88 -0.68
C PHE A 121 4.03 -7.59 -2.07
N LEU A 122 4.37 -8.65 -2.80
CA LEU A 122 4.90 -8.60 -4.16
C LEU A 122 4.00 -9.41 -5.11
N PRO A 123 3.88 -8.98 -6.37
CA PRO A 123 3.17 -9.75 -7.38
C PRO A 123 4.02 -10.89 -7.91
N ILE A 124 3.37 -12.01 -8.19
CA ILE A 124 3.87 -13.06 -9.06
C ILE A 124 2.86 -13.36 -10.16
N ALA A 125 3.34 -13.76 -11.33
CA ALA A 125 2.46 -14.14 -12.44
C ALA A 125 1.61 -15.35 -12.09
N SER A 126 0.37 -15.37 -12.56
CA SER A 126 -0.57 -16.48 -12.42
C SER A 126 -1.40 -16.60 -13.69
N GLU A 127 -1.46 -17.79 -14.29
CA GLU A 127 -2.25 -18.02 -15.50
C GLU A 127 -3.75 -17.79 -15.27
N GLU A 128 -4.26 -18.18 -14.11
CA GLU A 128 -5.68 -18.06 -13.76
C GLU A 128 -6.06 -16.66 -13.27
N TRP A 129 -5.19 -16.00 -12.51
CA TRP A 129 -5.49 -14.75 -11.80
C TRP A 129 -4.82 -13.51 -12.41
N GLY A 130 -4.02 -13.68 -13.46
CA GLY A 130 -3.12 -12.64 -13.96
C GLY A 130 -1.93 -12.43 -13.02
N GLN A 131 -2.21 -12.00 -11.79
CA GLN A 131 -1.21 -11.87 -10.72
C GLN A 131 -1.75 -12.44 -9.40
N ARG A 132 -0.86 -12.95 -8.56
CA ARG A 132 -1.12 -13.35 -7.18
C ARG A 132 -0.11 -12.68 -6.25
N LEU A 133 -0.43 -12.65 -4.96
CA LEU A 133 0.42 -12.08 -3.93
C LEU A 133 1.36 -13.12 -3.33
N VAL A 134 2.61 -12.72 -3.14
CA VAL A 134 3.55 -13.34 -2.21
C VAL A 134 3.87 -12.32 -1.12
N ALA A 135 3.92 -12.75 0.14
CA ALA A 135 4.28 -11.91 1.27
C ALA A 135 5.69 -12.25 1.77
N LEU A 136 6.59 -11.27 1.73
CA LEU A 136 7.86 -11.30 2.44
C LEU A 136 7.63 -10.78 3.86
N VAL A 137 8.17 -11.47 4.86
CA VAL A 137 7.89 -11.21 6.27
C VAL A 137 9.18 -11.18 7.07
N ARG A 138 9.34 -10.16 7.92
CA ARG A 138 10.37 -10.14 8.97
C ARG A 138 9.69 -10.07 10.33
N CYS A 139 10.05 -11.04 11.17
CA CYS A 139 9.68 -11.04 12.59
C CYS A 139 10.86 -10.54 13.44
N ARG A 140 10.57 -10.17 14.70
CA ARG A 140 11.60 -9.82 15.68
C ARG A 140 12.60 -10.96 15.82
N ASN A 141 13.88 -10.61 15.94
CA ASN A 141 14.97 -11.58 16.14
C ASN A 141 14.67 -12.55 17.29
N GLY A 142 14.99 -13.83 17.10
CA GLY A 142 14.78 -14.88 18.07
C GLY A 142 13.35 -15.45 18.14
N TRP A 143 12.38 -14.83 17.49
CA TRP A 143 11.00 -15.33 17.53
C TRP A 143 10.80 -16.59 16.68
N ILE A 144 11.32 -16.58 15.48
CA ILE A 144 11.18 -17.71 14.55
C ILE A 144 11.98 -18.91 15.04
N GLU A 145 13.14 -18.67 15.67
CA GLU A 145 13.95 -19.71 16.30
C GLU A 145 13.23 -20.39 17.49
N THR A 146 12.36 -19.63 18.19
CA THR A 146 11.61 -20.13 19.34
C THR A 146 10.32 -20.82 18.92
N GLU A 147 9.50 -20.17 18.10
CA GLU A 147 8.16 -20.66 17.73
C GLU A 147 8.16 -21.53 16.47
N GLY A 148 9.18 -21.37 15.63
CA GLY A 148 9.27 -21.99 14.32
C GLY A 148 8.47 -21.27 13.24
N TRP A 149 9.02 -21.19 12.03
CA TRP A 149 8.39 -20.52 10.89
C TRP A 149 6.98 -21.05 10.57
N ALA A 150 6.75 -22.35 10.69
CA ALA A 150 5.45 -22.97 10.41
C ALA A 150 4.34 -22.43 11.34
N ALA A 151 4.61 -22.17 12.61
CA ALA A 151 3.66 -21.63 13.57
C ALA A 151 3.35 -20.15 13.26
N VAL A 152 4.38 -19.36 12.92
CA VAL A 152 4.22 -17.97 12.47
C VAL A 152 3.37 -17.91 11.20
N GLN A 153 3.67 -18.74 10.21
CA GLN A 153 2.94 -18.80 8.96
C GLN A 153 1.46 -19.20 9.17
N ALA A 154 1.19 -20.16 10.06
CA ALA A 154 -0.18 -20.54 10.41
C ALA A 154 -0.95 -19.38 11.06
N SER A 155 -0.30 -18.59 11.91
CA SER A 155 -0.90 -17.39 12.52
C SER A 155 -1.19 -16.33 11.47
N LEU A 156 -0.29 -16.03 10.55
CA LEU A 156 -0.47 -15.09 9.46
C LEU A 156 -1.62 -15.51 8.53
N ARG A 157 -1.71 -16.78 8.18
CA ARG A 157 -2.83 -17.33 7.36
C ARG A 157 -4.17 -17.19 8.08
N ARG A 158 -4.22 -17.44 9.38
CA ARG A 158 -5.43 -17.26 10.18
C ARG A 158 -5.87 -15.81 10.22
N MET A 159 -4.94 -14.87 10.40
CA MET A 159 -5.21 -13.43 10.44
C MET A 159 -5.78 -12.92 9.11
N THR A 160 -5.32 -13.47 8.00
CA THR A 160 -5.74 -13.06 6.65
C THR A 160 -6.89 -13.90 6.08
N SER A 161 -7.40 -14.88 6.82
CA SER A 161 -8.42 -15.82 6.31
C SER A 161 -9.74 -15.16 5.90
N ALA A 162 -10.08 -14.03 6.53
CA ALA A 162 -11.28 -13.25 6.21
C ALA A 162 -11.05 -12.17 5.13
N TRP A 163 -9.83 -12.06 4.58
CA TRP A 163 -9.55 -11.14 3.49
C TRP A 163 -10.13 -11.68 2.17
N LEU A 164 -10.30 -10.81 1.18
CA LEU A 164 -10.69 -11.24 -0.17
C LEU A 164 -9.64 -12.21 -0.73
N SER A 165 -10.07 -13.17 -1.53
CA SER A 165 -9.17 -14.18 -2.13
C SER A 165 -8.00 -13.55 -2.91
N ALA A 166 -8.25 -12.41 -3.57
CA ALA A 166 -7.24 -11.64 -4.28
C ALA A 166 -6.21 -10.97 -3.34
N GLU A 167 -6.59 -10.69 -2.09
CA GLU A 167 -5.75 -10.06 -1.06
C GLU A 167 -4.93 -11.10 -0.27
N GLN A 168 -5.32 -12.38 -0.32
CA GLN A 168 -4.64 -13.43 0.42
C GLN A 168 -3.36 -13.84 -0.30
N PRO A 169 -2.18 -13.79 0.38
CA PRO A 169 -0.95 -14.30 -0.21
C PRO A 169 -1.04 -15.80 -0.46
N MET A 170 -0.65 -16.23 -1.66
CA MET A 170 -0.53 -17.66 -1.93
C MET A 170 0.68 -18.26 -1.21
N GLN A 171 1.70 -17.44 -0.95
CA GLN A 171 2.92 -17.88 -0.28
C GLN A 171 3.39 -16.82 0.73
N TRP A 172 3.93 -17.31 1.84
CA TRP A 172 4.57 -16.53 2.88
C TRP A 172 6.04 -16.93 2.95
N LEU A 173 6.94 -15.98 2.84
CA LEU A 173 8.37 -16.19 2.87
C LEU A 173 8.99 -15.39 4.03
N GLU A 174 9.78 -16.07 4.84
CA GLU A 174 10.64 -15.41 5.81
C GLU A 174 11.76 -14.68 5.09
N CYS A 175 11.99 -13.43 5.45
CA CYS A 175 13.07 -12.62 4.94
C CYS A 175 13.68 -11.77 6.07
N ALA A 176 14.65 -12.31 6.78
CA ALA A 176 15.27 -11.68 7.94
C ALA A 176 15.91 -10.32 7.64
N VAL A 177 16.30 -10.08 6.37
CA VAL A 177 16.90 -8.83 5.89
C VAL A 177 15.90 -7.85 5.27
N LEU A 178 14.60 -8.14 5.38
CA LEU A 178 13.55 -7.30 4.82
C LEU A 178 13.51 -5.95 5.54
N GLU A 179 13.84 -4.88 4.84
CA GLU A 179 13.83 -3.52 5.39
C GLU A 179 13.46 -2.48 4.32
N PRO A 180 12.75 -1.41 4.70
CA PRO A 180 12.59 -0.24 3.84
C PRO A 180 13.90 0.57 3.80
N THR A 181 13.98 1.54 2.89
CA THR A 181 15.04 2.55 2.90
C THR A 181 14.96 3.43 4.16
N LEU A 182 16.00 4.24 4.39
CA LEU A 182 16.03 5.20 5.52
C LEU A 182 14.85 6.18 5.48
N GLU A 183 14.32 6.47 4.28
CA GLU A 183 13.13 7.32 4.07
C GLU A 183 11.80 6.53 4.23
N GLY A 184 11.85 5.27 4.64
CA GLY A 184 10.68 4.42 4.83
C GLY A 184 10.05 3.88 3.54
N LYS A 185 10.76 3.93 2.40
CA LYS A 185 10.28 3.46 1.10
C LYS A 185 10.75 2.04 0.80
N TRP A 186 9.92 1.28 0.11
CA TRP A 186 10.27 -0.05 -0.38
C TRP A 186 10.96 0.03 -1.75
N GLU A 187 12.15 -0.54 -1.87
CA GLU A 187 12.84 -0.78 -3.14
C GLU A 187 12.26 -2.02 -3.82
N ARG A 188 11.05 -1.89 -4.39
CA ARG A 188 10.29 -3.03 -4.94
C ARG A 188 11.08 -3.86 -5.94
N VAL A 189 11.87 -3.22 -6.81
CA VAL A 189 12.72 -3.92 -7.80
C VAL A 189 13.74 -4.82 -7.11
N ARG A 190 14.40 -4.34 -6.05
CA ARG A 190 15.34 -5.14 -5.25
C ARG A 190 14.66 -6.39 -4.66
N TRP A 191 13.49 -6.21 -4.07
CA TRP A 191 12.77 -7.30 -3.42
C TRP A 191 12.12 -8.26 -4.40
N GLN A 192 11.72 -7.78 -5.59
CA GLN A 192 11.29 -8.64 -6.69
C GLN A 192 12.42 -9.54 -7.17
N SER A 193 13.61 -8.98 -7.39
CA SER A 193 14.81 -9.77 -7.77
C SER A 193 15.22 -10.76 -6.67
N TRP A 194 15.07 -10.37 -5.40
CA TRP A 194 15.29 -11.30 -4.28
C TRP A 194 14.32 -12.48 -4.33
N LEU A 195 13.02 -12.22 -4.54
CA LEU A 195 11.99 -13.26 -4.67
C LEU A 195 12.31 -14.23 -5.81
N GLU A 196 12.62 -13.72 -6.99
CA GLU A 196 13.00 -14.52 -8.16
C GLU A 196 14.21 -15.41 -7.87
N SER A 197 15.19 -14.93 -7.11
CA SER A 197 16.35 -15.72 -6.70
C SER A 197 16.00 -16.89 -5.78
N GLN A 198 14.96 -16.76 -4.95
CA GLN A 198 14.47 -17.83 -4.10
C GLN A 198 13.77 -18.93 -4.91
N GLU A 199 12.95 -18.57 -5.89
CA GLU A 199 12.26 -19.53 -6.77
C GLU A 199 13.26 -20.36 -7.58
N LEU A 200 14.32 -19.75 -8.11
CA LEU A 200 15.41 -20.48 -8.79
C LEU A 200 16.21 -21.40 -7.85
N GLY A 201 16.24 -21.10 -6.55
CA GLY A 201 16.88 -21.92 -5.52
C GLY A 201 16.07 -23.18 -5.17
N LEU A 202 14.74 -23.15 -5.31
CA LEU A 202 13.83 -24.25 -5.03
C LEU A 202 13.74 -25.27 -6.21
N LEU A 203 14.19 -24.86 -7.41
CA LEU A 203 14.20 -25.69 -8.62
C LEU A 203 15.54 -26.43 -8.84
N ARG A 204 16.50 -26.33 -7.92
CA ARG A 204 17.77 -27.05 -7.88
C ARG A 204 17.80 -28.06 -6.73
#